data_ac3760bed70c6d9283acbbe0a034cf5a
#
_entry.id   ac3760bed70c6d9283acbbe0a034cf5a
#
_cell.length_a   1.000
_cell.length_b   1.000
_cell.length_c   1.000
_cell.angle_alpha   90.00
_cell.angle_beta   90.00
_cell.angle_gamma   90.00
#
_symmetry.space_group_name_H-M   'P 1'
#
loop_
_entity.id
_entity.type
_entity.pdbx_description
1 polymer ?
#
loop_
_entity_poly.entity_id
_entity_poly.type
_entity_poly.pdbx_seq_one_letter_code
_entity_poly.pdbx_strand_id
1 'polypeptide(L)'
;MESVNWAWGLSLIALTIAIHATGLSFLAFGLRSVRFRLEGQSLGLGHAFAMVIGAMSALGLLLAVLHGIEAAVWAAAYVWLGALNSPQDAILYSVDSIATRGASGLRLERHWRMMGALEAFDGMLLFGISTAFIFAVMQISWPMLVSRRHRNS
;
A
#
# COMPACT_ATOMS: atom_id res chain seq x y z
N MET A 1 -28.37 11.45 -7.80
CA MET A 1 -26.95 11.87 -7.72
C MET A 1 -26.16 11.12 -6.65
N GLU A 2 -26.70 10.87 -5.45
CA GLU A 2 -25.99 10.06 -4.44
C GLU A 2 -25.69 8.64 -4.90
N SER A 3 -26.61 7.98 -5.56
CA SER A 3 -26.42 6.63 -6.12
C SER A 3 -25.25 6.54 -7.11
N VAL A 4 -24.96 7.60 -7.85
CA VAL A 4 -23.85 7.68 -8.79
C VAL A 4 -22.51 7.72 -8.05
N ASN A 5 -22.42 8.50 -6.95
CA ASN A 5 -21.23 8.55 -6.11
C ASN A 5 -20.91 7.19 -5.49
N TRP A 6 -21.92 6.49 -4.98
CA TRP A 6 -21.76 5.14 -4.45
C TRP A 6 -21.32 4.16 -5.53
N ALA A 7 -21.91 4.20 -6.71
CA ALA A 7 -21.52 3.31 -7.80
C ALA A 7 -20.07 3.51 -8.20
N TRP A 8 -19.65 4.76 -8.44
CA TRP A 8 -18.25 5.06 -8.78
C TRP A 8 -17.28 4.76 -7.63
N GLY A 9 -17.61 5.20 -6.41
CA GLY A 9 -16.76 4.99 -5.26
C GLY A 9 -16.53 3.51 -4.94
N LEU A 10 -17.59 2.69 -4.92
CA LEU A 10 -17.46 1.25 -4.69
C LEU A 10 -16.71 0.54 -5.81
N SER A 11 -16.89 0.97 -7.06
CA SER A 11 -16.14 0.41 -8.20
C SER A 11 -14.64 0.74 -8.09
N LEU A 12 -14.30 1.95 -7.68
CA LEU A 12 -12.91 2.37 -7.45
C LEU A 12 -12.29 1.61 -6.27
N ILE A 13 -12.99 1.48 -5.16
CA ILE A 13 -12.57 0.67 -4.02
C ILE A 13 -12.29 -0.78 -4.45
N ALA A 14 -13.19 -1.39 -5.20
CA ALA A 14 -13.00 -2.76 -5.69
C ALA A 14 -11.76 -2.86 -6.60
N LEU A 15 -11.55 -1.86 -7.46
CA LEU A 15 -10.39 -1.80 -8.35
C LEU A 15 -9.07 -1.63 -7.58
N THR A 16 -9.02 -0.69 -6.63
CA THR A 16 -7.82 -0.44 -5.83
C THR A 16 -7.47 -1.63 -4.95
N ILE A 17 -8.46 -2.28 -4.31
CA ILE A 17 -8.26 -3.52 -3.57
C ILE A 17 -7.69 -4.63 -4.49
N ALA A 18 -8.20 -4.75 -5.71
CA ALA A 18 -7.69 -5.73 -6.67
C ALA A 18 -6.23 -5.44 -7.07
N ILE A 19 -5.89 -4.17 -7.34
CA ILE A 19 -4.52 -3.73 -7.61
C ILE A 19 -3.62 -4.04 -6.41
N HIS A 20 -4.06 -3.69 -5.22
CA HIS A 20 -3.33 -3.90 -3.96
C HIS A 20 -3.06 -5.40 -3.72
N ALA A 21 -4.10 -6.24 -3.79
CA ALA A 21 -3.97 -7.67 -3.60
C ALA A 21 -3.04 -8.31 -4.63
N THR A 22 -3.09 -7.84 -5.88
CA THR A 22 -2.18 -8.27 -6.95
C THR A 22 -0.73 -7.87 -6.62
N GLY A 23 -0.50 -6.61 -6.23
CA GLY A 23 0.81 -6.12 -5.81
C GLY A 23 1.40 -6.92 -4.65
N LEU A 24 0.60 -7.15 -3.60
CA LEU A 24 1.01 -7.97 -2.45
C LEU A 24 1.34 -9.42 -2.86
N SER A 25 0.58 -10.00 -3.79
CA SER A 25 0.84 -11.35 -4.29
C SER A 25 2.19 -11.44 -5.00
N PHE A 26 2.53 -10.46 -5.84
CA PHE A 26 3.85 -10.38 -6.46
C PHE A 26 4.97 -10.17 -5.44
N LEU A 27 4.76 -9.31 -4.44
CA LEU A 27 5.72 -9.09 -3.36
C LEU A 27 5.95 -10.37 -2.54
N ALA A 28 4.90 -11.10 -2.20
CA ALA A 28 4.99 -12.38 -1.50
C ALA A 28 5.80 -13.41 -2.28
N PHE A 29 5.57 -13.48 -3.61
CA PHE A 29 6.31 -14.38 -4.50
C PHE A 29 7.79 -14.01 -4.59
N GLY A 30 8.10 -12.72 -4.70
CA GLY A 30 9.46 -12.18 -4.71
C GLY A 30 10.21 -12.48 -3.42
N LEU A 31 9.59 -12.23 -2.26
CA LEU A 31 10.15 -12.51 -0.95
C LEU A 31 10.44 -14.00 -0.74
N ARG A 32 9.55 -14.88 -1.20
CA ARG A 32 9.75 -16.33 -1.14
C ARG A 32 10.99 -16.75 -1.94
N SER A 33 11.17 -16.20 -3.13
CA SER A 33 12.34 -16.48 -3.99
C SER A 33 13.65 -16.01 -3.35
N VAL A 34 13.66 -14.83 -2.73
CA VAL A 34 14.80 -14.28 -2.00
C VAL A 34 15.14 -15.19 -0.80
N ARG A 35 14.12 -15.59 -0.05
CA ARG A 35 14.29 -16.49 1.11
C ARG A 35 14.98 -17.81 0.72
N PHE A 36 14.53 -18.49 -0.33
CA PHE A 36 15.15 -19.74 -0.80
C PHE A 36 16.62 -19.58 -1.15
N ARG A 37 17.01 -18.45 -1.75
CA ARG A 37 18.42 -18.15 -2.07
C ARG A 37 19.26 -17.95 -0.83
N LEU A 38 18.69 -17.43 0.27
CA LEU A 38 19.38 -17.10 1.50
C LEU A 38 19.49 -18.28 2.49
N GLU A 39 18.57 -19.23 2.44
CA GLU A 39 18.58 -20.43 3.29
C GLU A 39 19.82 -21.31 3.02
N GLY A 40 20.39 -21.26 1.81
CA GLY A 40 21.60 -21.98 1.42
C GLY A 40 22.93 -21.30 1.81
N GLN A 41 22.91 -20.09 2.37
CA GLN A 41 24.14 -19.35 2.70
C GLN A 41 24.41 -19.33 4.21
N SER A 42 25.62 -19.69 4.61
CA SER A 42 26.09 -19.60 6.01
C SER A 42 26.50 -18.16 6.36
N LEU A 43 25.53 -17.24 6.41
CA LEU A 43 25.80 -15.85 6.75
C LEU A 43 25.87 -15.64 8.25
N GLY A 44 26.85 -14.84 8.71
CA GLY A 44 26.95 -14.42 10.11
C GLY A 44 25.72 -13.60 10.55
N LEU A 45 25.46 -13.56 11.87
CA LEU A 45 24.29 -12.90 12.47
C LEU A 45 24.12 -11.44 12.03
N GLY A 46 25.23 -10.67 11.94
CA GLY A 46 25.19 -9.27 11.51
C GLY A 46 24.68 -9.09 10.06
N HIS A 47 25.11 -9.94 9.14
CA HIS A 47 24.65 -9.94 7.76
C HIS A 47 23.17 -10.34 7.65
N ALA A 48 22.73 -11.34 8.44
CA ALA A 48 21.33 -11.75 8.47
C ALA A 48 20.43 -10.61 8.96
N PHE A 49 20.84 -9.87 9.99
CA PHE A 49 20.10 -8.72 10.51
C PHE A 49 20.02 -7.58 9.50
N ALA A 50 21.14 -7.22 8.86
CA ALA A 50 21.17 -6.19 7.81
C ALA A 50 20.25 -6.55 6.63
N MET A 51 20.21 -7.82 6.23
CA MET A 51 19.32 -8.27 5.16
C MET A 51 17.83 -8.19 5.53
N VAL A 52 17.46 -8.53 6.77
CA VAL A 52 16.08 -8.41 7.22
C VAL A 52 15.65 -6.94 7.21
N ILE A 53 16.49 -6.03 7.72
CA ILE A 53 16.23 -4.59 7.68
C ILE A 53 16.09 -4.11 6.23
N GLY A 54 17.03 -4.48 5.35
CA GLY A 54 16.99 -4.11 3.94
C GLY A 54 15.73 -4.61 3.23
N ALA A 55 15.32 -5.85 3.50
CA ALA A 55 14.09 -6.42 2.94
C ALA A 55 12.85 -5.69 3.46
N MET A 56 12.77 -5.35 4.75
CA MET A 56 11.65 -4.60 5.32
C MET A 56 11.59 -3.18 4.77
N SER A 57 12.73 -2.51 4.61
CA SER A 57 12.80 -1.17 4.02
C SER A 57 12.36 -1.18 2.54
N ALA A 58 12.83 -2.15 1.76
CA ALA A 58 12.41 -2.32 0.37
C ALA A 58 10.91 -2.61 0.26
N LEU A 59 10.38 -3.48 1.14
CA LEU A 59 8.96 -3.78 1.21
C LEU A 59 8.15 -2.52 1.52
N GLY A 60 8.55 -1.73 2.52
CA GLY A 60 7.88 -0.48 2.87
C GLY A 60 7.87 0.52 1.69
N LEU A 61 8.99 0.65 0.97
CA LEU A 61 9.07 1.52 -0.20
C LEU A 61 8.15 1.03 -1.34
N LEU A 62 8.13 -0.27 -1.62
CA LEU A 62 7.25 -0.84 -2.65
C LEU A 62 5.77 -0.66 -2.30
N LEU A 63 5.40 -0.80 -1.01
CA LEU A 63 4.04 -0.50 -0.56
C LEU A 63 3.69 0.98 -0.70
N ALA A 64 4.63 1.89 -0.42
CA ALA A 64 4.42 3.33 -0.64
C ALA A 64 4.18 3.65 -2.13
N VAL A 65 4.93 3.02 -3.04
CA VAL A 65 4.71 3.13 -4.49
C VAL A 65 3.33 2.59 -4.88
N LEU A 66 2.93 1.45 -4.31
CA LEU A 66 1.63 0.85 -4.58
C LEU A 66 0.48 1.78 -4.16
N HIS A 67 0.56 2.37 -2.96
CA HIS A 67 -0.41 3.38 -2.52
C HIS A 67 -0.40 4.63 -3.41
N GLY A 68 0.76 5.03 -3.93
CA GLY A 68 0.87 6.11 -4.91
C GLY A 68 0.12 5.79 -6.22
N ILE A 69 0.18 4.56 -6.70
CA ILE A 69 -0.56 4.09 -7.88
C ILE A 69 -2.07 4.14 -7.61
N GLU A 70 -2.51 3.69 -6.45
CA GLU A 70 -3.92 3.70 -6.03
C GLU A 70 -4.45 5.14 -5.93
N ALA A 71 -3.68 6.06 -5.34
CA ALA A 71 -4.01 7.48 -5.34
C ALA A 71 -4.11 8.05 -6.77
N ALA A 72 -3.25 7.63 -7.68
CA ALA A 72 -3.30 8.06 -9.08
C ALA A 72 -4.56 7.56 -9.81
N VAL A 73 -5.05 6.36 -9.47
CA VAL A 73 -6.31 5.81 -9.99
C VAL A 73 -7.50 6.68 -9.56
N TRP A 74 -7.58 7.05 -8.27
CA TRP A 74 -8.61 7.95 -7.77
C TRP A 74 -8.51 9.34 -8.39
N ALA A 75 -7.29 9.90 -8.47
CA ALA A 75 -7.05 11.20 -9.09
C ALA A 75 -7.49 11.23 -10.57
N ALA A 76 -7.19 10.18 -11.31
CA ALA A 76 -7.62 10.05 -12.71
C ALA A 76 -9.16 10.03 -12.81
N ALA A 77 -9.85 9.33 -11.90
CA ALA A 77 -11.30 9.33 -11.84
C ALA A 77 -11.87 10.73 -11.55
N TYR A 78 -11.29 11.48 -10.61
CA TYR A 78 -11.72 12.85 -10.32
C TYR A 78 -11.58 13.80 -11.51
N VAL A 79 -10.47 13.71 -12.25
CA VAL A 79 -10.28 14.51 -13.47
C VAL A 79 -11.29 14.09 -14.53
N TRP A 80 -11.47 12.79 -14.75
CA TRP A 80 -12.37 12.28 -15.76
C TRP A 80 -13.84 12.61 -15.49
N LEU A 81 -14.26 12.60 -14.23
CA LEU A 81 -15.60 12.96 -13.79
C LEU A 81 -15.82 14.49 -13.70
N GLY A 82 -14.78 15.29 -13.92
CA GLY A 82 -14.84 16.75 -13.76
C GLY A 82 -15.02 17.21 -12.31
N ALA A 83 -14.70 16.35 -11.34
CA ALA A 83 -14.75 16.68 -9.91
C ALA A 83 -13.61 17.62 -9.48
N LEU A 84 -12.48 17.56 -10.18
CA LEU A 84 -11.35 18.47 -10.09
C LEU A 84 -10.82 18.75 -11.51
N ASN A 85 -10.49 20.03 -11.78
CA ASN A 85 -10.07 20.45 -13.11
C ASN A 85 -8.56 20.36 -13.35
N SER A 86 -7.76 20.26 -12.28
CA SER A 86 -6.30 20.19 -12.32
C SER A 86 -5.83 18.79 -11.97
N PRO A 87 -5.05 18.11 -12.83
CA PRO A 87 -4.43 16.82 -12.48
C PRO A 87 -3.52 16.90 -11.25
N GLN A 88 -2.82 18.03 -11.06
CA GLN A 88 -1.97 18.26 -9.90
C GLN A 88 -2.80 18.32 -8.61
N ASP A 89 -3.91 19.04 -8.64
CA ASP A 89 -4.81 19.13 -7.48
C ASP A 89 -5.50 17.78 -7.22
N ALA A 90 -5.83 17.04 -8.26
CA ALA A 90 -6.44 15.73 -8.13
C ALA A 90 -5.51 14.72 -7.44
N ILE A 91 -4.22 14.67 -7.85
CA ILE A 91 -3.26 13.76 -7.22
C ILE A 91 -2.98 14.17 -5.78
N LEU A 92 -2.84 15.47 -5.50
CA LEU A 92 -2.66 15.98 -4.13
C LEU A 92 -3.87 15.65 -3.26
N TYR A 93 -5.08 15.88 -3.77
CA TYR A 93 -6.32 15.54 -3.09
C TYR A 93 -6.38 14.04 -2.75
N SER A 94 -6.09 13.18 -3.73
CA SER A 94 -6.13 11.72 -3.53
C SER A 94 -5.08 11.22 -2.54
N VAL A 95 -3.85 11.73 -2.61
CA VAL A 95 -2.81 11.38 -1.62
C VAL A 95 -3.23 11.80 -0.20
N ASP A 96 -3.78 13.00 -0.04
CA ASP A 96 -4.27 13.48 1.25
C ASP A 96 -5.49 12.69 1.76
N SER A 97 -6.40 12.30 0.86
CA SER A 97 -7.58 11.48 1.19
C SER A 97 -7.19 10.07 1.63
N ILE A 98 -6.40 9.36 0.84
CA ILE A 98 -5.91 8.00 1.16
C ILE A 98 -5.11 8.00 2.47
N ALA A 99 -4.28 9.04 2.70
CA ALA A 99 -3.56 9.22 3.95
C ALA A 99 -4.44 9.68 5.12
N THR A 100 -5.76 9.85 4.90
CA THR A 100 -6.73 10.32 5.91
C THR A 100 -6.39 11.69 6.53
N ARG A 101 -5.56 12.49 5.86
CA ARG A 101 -5.15 13.82 6.34
C ARG A 101 -6.24 14.88 6.17
N GLY A 102 -7.21 14.62 5.29
CA GLY A 102 -8.12 15.63 4.80
C GLY A 102 -7.43 16.58 3.80
N ALA A 103 -8.15 16.93 2.75
CA ALA A 103 -7.60 17.72 1.66
C ALA A 103 -7.09 19.08 2.16
N SER A 104 -5.85 19.42 1.82
CA SER A 104 -5.12 20.64 2.19
C SER A 104 -5.74 21.91 1.54
N GLY A 105 -6.99 22.23 1.89
CA GLY A 105 -7.74 23.35 1.32
C GLY A 105 -8.46 23.05 0.01
N LEU A 106 -8.16 21.91 -0.64
CA LEU A 106 -8.88 21.48 -1.84
C LEU A 106 -10.23 20.86 -1.45
N ARG A 107 -11.27 21.19 -2.20
CA ARG A 107 -12.61 20.65 -1.96
C ARG A 107 -13.20 20.15 -3.27
N LEU A 108 -13.71 18.93 -3.23
CA LEU A 108 -14.57 18.44 -4.31
C LEU A 108 -15.86 19.27 -4.37
N GLU A 109 -16.41 19.42 -5.55
CA GLU A 109 -17.75 19.99 -5.73
C GLU A 109 -18.76 19.25 -4.85
N ARG A 110 -19.82 19.97 -4.44
CA ARG A 110 -20.77 19.47 -3.41
C ARG A 110 -21.30 18.08 -3.72
N HIS A 111 -21.55 17.79 -4.99
CA HIS A 111 -22.13 16.51 -5.43
C HIS A 111 -21.11 15.36 -5.47
N TRP A 112 -19.80 15.63 -5.43
CA TRP A 112 -18.74 14.60 -5.41
C TRP A 112 -18.12 14.36 -4.02
N ARG A 113 -18.55 15.08 -2.99
CA ARG A 113 -17.95 14.98 -1.64
C ARG A 113 -17.98 13.58 -1.03
N MET A 114 -19.03 12.80 -1.37
CA MET A 114 -19.15 11.43 -0.87
C MET A 114 -18.03 10.54 -1.41
N MET A 115 -17.58 10.77 -2.64
CA MET A 115 -16.45 10.01 -3.20
C MET A 115 -15.17 10.23 -2.41
N GLY A 116 -14.89 11.45 -1.92
CA GLY A 116 -13.74 11.71 -1.06
C GLY A 116 -13.80 10.97 0.28
N ALA A 117 -14.99 10.82 0.86
CA ALA A 117 -15.17 10.01 2.06
C ALA A 117 -14.96 8.52 1.79
N LEU A 118 -15.42 8.02 0.65
CA LEU A 118 -15.21 6.63 0.21
C LEU A 118 -13.74 6.35 -0.08
N GLU A 119 -13.02 7.31 -0.68
CA GLU A 119 -11.58 7.21 -0.90
C GLU A 119 -10.80 7.14 0.42
N ALA A 120 -11.15 7.98 1.41
CA ALA A 120 -10.53 7.92 2.73
C ALA A 120 -10.78 6.59 3.44
N PHE A 121 -11.99 6.03 3.28
CA PHE A 121 -12.31 4.69 3.77
C PHE A 121 -11.49 3.60 3.07
N ASP A 122 -11.36 3.69 1.75
CA ASP A 122 -10.50 2.81 0.96
C ASP A 122 -9.05 2.85 1.45
N GLY A 123 -8.48 4.03 1.65
CA GLY A 123 -7.14 4.21 2.20
C GLY A 123 -6.93 3.50 3.52
N MET A 124 -7.89 3.56 4.45
CA MET A 124 -7.82 2.82 5.72
C MET A 124 -7.80 1.30 5.51
N LEU A 125 -8.62 0.78 4.59
CA LEU A 125 -8.64 -0.65 4.25
C LEU A 125 -7.30 -1.10 3.68
N LEU A 126 -6.76 -0.39 2.70
CA LEU A 126 -5.50 -0.70 2.04
C LEU A 126 -4.32 -0.64 3.04
N PHE A 127 -4.33 0.35 3.92
CA PHE A 127 -3.33 0.48 4.99
C PHE A 127 -3.39 -0.68 5.98
N GLY A 128 -4.60 -1.11 6.35
CA GLY A 128 -4.82 -2.27 7.21
C GLY A 128 -4.26 -3.56 6.59
N ILE A 129 -4.54 -3.79 5.31
CA ILE A 129 -4.04 -4.95 4.55
C ILE A 129 -2.51 -4.91 4.46
N SER A 130 -1.91 -3.75 4.14
CA SER A 130 -0.45 -3.56 4.11
C SER A 130 0.20 -3.87 5.46
N THR A 131 -0.39 -3.37 6.54
CA THR A 131 0.12 -3.60 7.90
C THR A 131 0.09 -5.07 8.27
N ALA A 132 -1.02 -5.76 7.97
CA ALA A 132 -1.14 -7.20 8.19
C ALA A 132 -0.10 -7.99 7.37
N PHE A 133 0.15 -7.58 6.12
CA PHE A 133 1.15 -8.18 5.26
C PHE A 133 2.57 -8.02 5.81
N ILE A 134 2.97 -6.80 6.22
CA ILE A 134 4.27 -6.53 6.85
C ILE A 134 4.45 -7.40 8.09
N PHE A 135 3.41 -7.48 8.93
CA PHE A 135 3.44 -8.31 10.14
C PHE A 135 3.64 -9.80 9.81
N ALA A 136 2.93 -10.32 8.82
CA ALA A 136 3.11 -11.71 8.36
C ALA A 136 4.54 -11.97 7.86
N VAL A 137 5.13 -11.05 7.10
CA VAL A 137 6.52 -11.15 6.62
C VAL A 137 7.51 -11.10 7.78
N MET A 138 7.29 -10.24 8.79
CA MET A 138 8.10 -10.21 10.01
C MET A 138 8.05 -11.53 10.76
N GLN A 139 6.87 -12.11 10.96
CA GLN A 139 6.71 -13.39 11.65
C GLN A 139 7.47 -14.53 10.96
N ILE A 140 7.48 -14.56 9.64
CA ILE A 140 8.21 -15.57 8.86
C ILE A 140 9.72 -15.36 8.95
N SER A 141 10.19 -14.12 9.08
CA SER A 141 11.62 -13.77 9.13
C SER A 141 12.24 -13.96 10.52
N TRP A 142 11.46 -13.84 11.58
CA TRP A 142 11.93 -13.91 12.97
C TRP A 142 12.62 -15.20 13.35
N PRO A 143 12.11 -16.41 13.05
CA PRO A 143 12.77 -17.67 13.37
C PRO A 143 14.15 -17.83 12.76
N MET A 144 14.38 -17.20 11.59
CA MET A 144 15.71 -17.24 10.94
C MET A 144 16.78 -16.52 11.76
N LEU A 145 16.44 -15.43 12.44
CA LEU A 145 17.35 -14.69 13.29
C LEU A 145 17.65 -15.44 14.59
N VAL A 146 16.63 -16.04 15.19
CA VAL A 146 16.75 -16.78 16.46
C VAL A 146 17.55 -18.06 16.28
N SER A 147 17.31 -18.85 15.24
CA SER A 147 18.04 -20.10 14.99
C SER A 147 19.54 -19.89 14.72
N ARG A 148 19.90 -18.73 14.14
CA ARG A 148 21.32 -18.38 13.88
C ARG A 148 22.04 -17.92 15.14
N ARG A 149 21.34 -17.34 16.13
CA ARG A 149 21.91 -16.98 17.43
C ARG A 149 22.37 -18.21 18.20
N HIS A 150 21.58 -19.28 18.17
CA HIS A 150 21.94 -20.55 18.87
C HIS A 150 23.07 -21.35 18.20
N ARG A 151 23.40 -21.09 16.95
CA ARG A 151 24.47 -21.76 16.22
C ARG A 151 25.85 -21.09 16.44
N ASN A 152 25.84 -19.85 16.91
CA ASN A 152 27.05 -19.05 17.15
C ASN A 152 27.40 -18.92 18.66
N SER A 153 26.59 -19.51 19.54
CA SER A 153 26.85 -19.68 20.97
C SER A 153 27.32 -21.12 21.27
#